data_f2cb3c02b8dad57174846cdf4878821d
#
_entry.id   f2cb3c02b8dad57174846cdf4878821d
#
_cell.length_a   1.000
_cell.length_b   1.000
_cell.length_c   1.000
_cell.angle_alpha   90.00
_cell.angle_beta   90.00
_cell.angle_gamma   90.00
#
_symmetry.space_group_name_H-M   'P 1'
#
loop_
_entity.id
_entity.type
_entity.pdbx_description
1 polymer ?
#
loop_
_entity_poly.entity_id
_entity_poly.type
_entity_poly.pdbx_seq_one_letter_code
_entity_poly.pdbx_strand_id
1 'polypeptide(L)'
;MKVLVYFQPSPKHDNFEGARMRKTIKGALEVIGQKYTSNLYDEYDVAHFMSPEDESKLAVPLERKVPIIVSALFGEDDPATRFLNHKNKGGKLIVTLKPKALRLLNKASLVLVPSESAKELLIENGVTSPIDIIVPGVNLARFNFSREDEKELFYRYFREDKNKKIVLAMGEYTNNMNGISSLINAAKKREDVEFYYIGYETFAANYGNCKRVIRSAPKNVHFKTILPDDIYRSMLLNADVFMLPGYSLSGIISVQEAMAANCQLIVRDSAVYSELLVNEKTAYIADNSETLTSLCLDYLDSKIKPTTEEAYNKISSYNLENFGHKLCELYNSLVTNK
;
A
#
# COMPACT_ATOMS: atom_id res chain seq x y z
N MET A 1 13.53 26.59 0.08
CA MET A 1 12.76 25.83 1.08
C MET A 1 13.45 24.49 1.36
N LYS A 2 13.54 24.09 2.63
CA LYS A 2 13.99 22.75 3.07
C LYS A 2 12.85 22.07 3.79
N VAL A 3 12.59 20.80 3.50
CA VAL A 3 11.45 20.05 4.03
C VAL A 3 11.95 18.97 5.01
N LEU A 4 11.34 18.86 6.18
CA LEU A 4 11.49 17.67 7.00
C LEU A 4 10.61 16.57 6.41
N VAL A 5 11.19 15.40 6.08
CA VAL A 5 10.44 14.18 5.77
C VAL A 5 10.69 13.20 6.90
N TYR A 6 9.79 13.20 7.86
CA TYR A 6 9.93 12.40 9.07
C TYR A 6 9.17 11.08 8.98
N PHE A 7 9.90 10.01 9.21
CA PHE A 7 9.35 8.69 9.44
C PHE A 7 9.78 8.25 10.83
N GLN A 8 8.82 7.79 11.61
CA GLN A 8 9.18 7.18 12.87
C GLN A 8 10.01 5.93 12.60
N PRO A 9 11.20 5.78 13.21
CA PRO A 9 11.97 4.55 13.08
C PRO A 9 11.14 3.38 13.55
N SER A 10 10.81 2.46 12.67
CA SER A 10 10.19 1.19 13.02
C SER A 10 11.30 0.14 13.09
N PRO A 11 11.37 -0.70 14.10
CA PRO A 11 12.29 -1.85 14.14
C PRO A 11 11.92 -2.90 13.08
N LYS A 12 10.90 -2.64 12.32
CA LYS A 12 10.36 -3.51 11.30
C LYS A 12 11.06 -3.29 9.97
N HIS A 13 11.12 -4.33 9.18
CA HIS A 13 11.90 -4.49 7.96
C HIS A 13 11.70 -3.41 6.88
N ASP A 14 12.74 -3.19 6.08
CA ASP A 14 12.82 -2.13 5.04
C ASP A 14 11.91 -2.31 3.81
N ASN A 15 11.10 -3.37 3.75
CA ASN A 15 10.26 -3.69 2.59
C ASN A 15 8.74 -3.63 2.85
N PHE A 16 8.33 -3.11 4.01
CA PHE A 16 6.93 -2.77 4.26
C PHE A 16 6.44 -1.69 3.32
N GLU A 17 5.14 -1.60 3.15
CA GLU A 17 4.53 -0.55 2.35
C GLU A 17 4.93 0.85 2.84
N GLY A 18 4.96 1.07 4.16
CA GLY A 18 5.44 2.32 4.74
C GLY A 18 6.90 2.63 4.40
N ALA A 19 7.79 1.63 4.38
CA ALA A 19 9.18 1.81 3.97
C ALA A 19 9.31 2.08 2.47
N ARG A 20 8.49 1.43 1.64
CA ARG A 20 8.44 1.70 0.20
C ARG A 20 7.90 3.10 -0.08
N MET A 21 6.86 3.54 0.65
CA MET A 21 6.37 4.92 0.59
C MET A 21 7.45 5.94 0.97
N ARG A 22 8.27 5.64 1.98
CA ARG A 22 9.45 6.47 2.33
C ARG A 22 10.40 6.62 1.15
N LYS A 23 10.75 5.50 0.50
CA LYS A 23 11.63 5.51 -0.70
C LYS A 23 11.00 6.33 -1.83
N THR A 24 9.69 6.18 -2.03
CA THR A 24 8.93 6.92 -3.04
C THR A 24 8.98 8.43 -2.82
N ILE A 25 8.70 8.91 -1.61
CA ILE A 25 8.75 10.35 -1.31
C ILE A 25 10.17 10.90 -1.46
N LYS A 26 11.17 10.22 -0.89
CA LYS A 26 12.56 10.67 -1.01
C LYS A 26 13.00 10.71 -2.48
N GLY A 27 12.72 9.66 -3.23
CA GLY A 27 13.04 9.59 -4.65
C GLY A 27 12.33 10.71 -5.47
N ALA A 28 11.09 11.01 -5.16
CA ALA A 28 10.35 12.09 -5.80
C ALA A 28 11.00 13.47 -5.54
N LEU A 29 11.38 13.74 -4.29
CA LEU A 29 12.06 15.00 -3.92
C LEU A 29 13.47 15.10 -4.53
N GLU A 30 14.20 13.98 -4.61
CA GLU A 30 15.53 13.91 -5.23
C GLU A 30 15.47 14.18 -6.73
N VAL A 31 14.52 13.59 -7.44
CA VAL A 31 14.34 13.78 -8.90
C VAL A 31 14.13 15.24 -9.25
N ILE A 32 13.38 15.99 -8.43
CA ILE A 32 13.10 17.42 -8.68
C ILE A 32 14.11 18.36 -7.98
N GLY A 33 15.14 17.83 -7.31
CA GLY A 33 16.15 18.63 -6.62
C GLY A 33 15.64 19.36 -5.37
N GLN A 34 14.53 18.94 -4.76
CA GLN A 34 14.00 19.54 -3.55
C GLN A 34 14.84 19.17 -2.34
N LYS A 35 15.37 20.16 -1.61
CA LYS A 35 16.13 19.94 -0.38
C LYS A 35 15.23 19.39 0.72
N TYR A 36 15.67 18.31 1.36
CA TYR A 36 14.98 17.73 2.52
C TYR A 36 15.95 17.26 3.61
N THR A 37 15.42 17.00 4.78
CA THR A 37 16.10 16.33 5.90
C THR A 37 15.17 15.26 6.50
N SER A 38 15.75 14.25 7.14
CA SER A 38 15.02 13.29 7.97
C SER A 38 15.31 13.46 9.47
N ASN A 39 16.11 14.45 9.83
CA ASN A 39 16.41 14.75 11.21
C ASN A 39 15.44 15.80 11.76
N LEU A 40 14.66 15.42 12.77
CA LEU A 40 13.63 16.26 13.41
C LEU A 40 14.20 17.58 14.00
N TYR A 41 15.47 17.59 14.35
CA TYR A 41 16.11 18.73 15.03
C TYR A 41 16.85 19.68 14.08
N ASP A 42 16.94 19.34 12.79
CA ASP A 42 17.46 20.25 11.77
C ASP A 42 16.56 21.48 11.59
N GLU A 43 17.05 22.47 10.85
CA GLU A 43 16.25 23.58 10.35
C GLU A 43 15.48 23.14 9.10
N TYR A 44 14.18 23.46 9.04
CA TYR A 44 13.29 23.21 7.93
C TYR A 44 12.12 24.19 7.92
N ASP A 45 11.55 24.40 6.76
CA ASP A 45 10.43 25.35 6.53
C ASP A 45 9.06 24.68 6.66
N VAL A 46 8.98 23.37 6.37
CA VAL A 46 7.77 22.53 6.47
C VAL A 46 8.15 21.17 7.07
N ALA A 47 7.29 20.64 7.91
CA ALA A 47 7.45 19.32 8.50
C ALA A 47 6.40 18.35 7.93
N HIS A 48 6.83 17.36 7.14
CA HIS A 48 5.98 16.31 6.60
C HIS A 48 6.19 15.00 7.36
N PHE A 49 5.18 14.58 8.09
CA PHE A 49 5.16 13.34 8.87
C PHE A 49 4.45 12.22 8.11
N MET A 50 5.17 11.11 7.99
CA MET A 50 4.69 9.87 7.39
C MET A 50 4.52 8.81 8.46
N SER A 51 3.57 8.73 9.27
CA SER A 51 3.40 7.77 10.37
C SER A 51 3.92 8.27 11.72
N PRO A 52 3.50 9.42 12.22
CA PRO A 52 3.85 9.82 13.56
C PRO A 52 3.07 8.98 14.58
N GLU A 53 3.72 7.98 15.17
CA GLU A 53 3.12 7.18 16.25
C GLU A 53 3.06 7.96 17.57
N ASP A 54 4.03 8.85 17.77
CA ASP A 54 4.22 9.60 18.98
C ASP A 54 3.89 11.07 18.75
N GLU A 55 2.82 11.51 19.39
CA GLU A 55 2.34 12.89 19.36
C GLU A 55 3.42 13.89 19.84
N SER A 56 4.37 13.44 20.68
CA SER A 56 5.49 14.27 21.15
C SER A 56 6.42 14.72 20.03
N LYS A 57 6.49 13.98 18.91
CA LYS A 57 7.32 14.36 17.76
C LYS A 57 6.77 15.58 17.02
N LEU A 58 5.47 15.83 17.12
CA LEU A 58 4.86 17.04 16.57
C LEU A 58 5.19 18.29 17.41
N ALA A 59 5.61 18.13 18.68
CA ALA A 59 5.91 19.25 19.55
C ALA A 59 7.04 20.12 18.97
N VAL A 60 8.09 19.52 18.40
CA VAL A 60 9.23 20.24 17.83
C VAL A 60 8.83 21.24 16.74
N PRO A 61 8.14 20.86 15.65
CA PRO A 61 7.70 21.83 14.65
C PRO A 61 6.62 22.79 15.19
N LEU A 62 5.77 22.36 16.12
CA LEU A 62 4.76 23.24 16.74
C LEU A 62 5.41 24.38 17.54
N GLU A 63 6.41 24.09 18.36
CA GLU A 63 7.18 25.09 19.12
C GLU A 63 7.90 26.08 18.20
N ARG A 64 8.40 25.58 17.05
CA ARG A 64 9.05 26.40 16.01
C ARG A 64 8.05 27.14 15.10
N LYS A 65 6.75 26.93 15.26
CA LYS A 65 5.68 27.45 14.40
C LYS A 65 5.86 27.09 12.93
N VAL A 66 6.39 25.90 12.68
CA VAL A 66 6.56 25.35 11.32
C VAL A 66 5.27 24.62 10.92
N PRO A 67 4.74 24.81 9.68
CA PRO A 67 3.57 24.07 9.20
C PRO A 67 3.82 22.56 9.21
N ILE A 68 2.79 21.81 9.60
CA ILE A 68 2.86 20.37 9.74
C ILE A 68 1.92 19.72 8.71
N ILE A 69 2.47 18.85 7.90
CA ILE A 69 1.73 17.95 7.02
C ILE A 69 1.77 16.55 7.63
N VAL A 70 0.64 15.85 7.60
CA VAL A 70 0.55 14.44 7.99
C VAL A 70 -0.07 13.64 6.86
N SER A 71 0.68 12.68 6.31
CA SER A 71 0.12 11.68 5.40
C SER A 71 -0.64 10.61 6.16
N ALA A 72 -1.85 10.27 5.71
CA ALA A 72 -2.75 9.33 6.33
C ALA A 72 -3.29 8.31 5.31
N LEU A 73 -3.40 7.05 5.72
CA LEU A 73 -3.93 5.93 4.93
C LEU A 73 -3.03 5.53 3.73
N PHE A 74 -1.72 5.68 3.87
CA PHE A 74 -0.74 5.29 2.85
C PHE A 74 -0.02 3.96 3.14
N GLY A 75 -0.16 3.40 4.31
CA GLY A 75 0.49 2.14 4.68
C GLY A 75 0.04 1.62 6.03
N GLU A 76 0.43 0.38 6.35
CA GLU A 76 0.02 -0.27 7.59
C GLU A 76 0.63 0.36 8.86
N ASP A 77 1.77 1.05 8.71
CA ASP A 77 2.40 1.79 9.82
C ASP A 77 1.87 3.22 9.99
N ASP A 78 0.96 3.62 9.14
CA ASP A 78 0.32 4.93 9.16
C ASP A 78 -0.57 5.08 10.41
N PRO A 79 -0.54 6.24 11.11
CA PRO A 79 -1.33 6.43 12.32
C PRO A 79 -2.82 6.20 12.11
N ALA A 80 -3.38 6.64 11.00
CA ALA A 80 -4.79 6.44 10.70
C ALA A 80 -5.08 4.96 10.49
N THR A 81 -4.32 4.27 9.63
CA THR A 81 -4.47 2.83 9.35
C THR A 81 -4.26 1.99 10.60
N ARG A 82 -3.20 2.26 11.35
CA ARG A 82 -2.84 1.48 12.56
C ARG A 82 -3.85 1.61 13.69
N PHE A 83 -4.49 2.76 13.81
CA PHE A 83 -5.46 3.03 14.87
C PHE A 83 -6.92 2.85 14.43
N LEU A 84 -7.17 2.24 13.29
CA LEU A 84 -8.52 1.90 12.87
C LEU A 84 -9.06 0.70 13.64
N ASN A 85 -10.30 0.83 14.11
CA ASN A 85 -11.10 -0.30 14.57
C ASN A 85 -12.07 -0.69 13.46
N HIS A 86 -11.94 -1.92 12.99
CA HIS A 86 -12.86 -2.49 12.04
C HIS A 86 -13.91 -3.31 12.76
N LYS A 87 -15.18 -2.99 12.56
CA LYS A 87 -16.29 -3.80 13.05
C LYS A 87 -17.16 -4.18 11.87
N ASN A 88 -17.50 -5.46 11.78
CA ASN A 88 -18.49 -5.92 10.83
C ASN A 88 -19.86 -5.93 11.53
N LYS A 89 -20.81 -5.14 11.03
CA LYS A 89 -22.17 -5.11 11.54
C LYS A 89 -23.13 -5.30 10.37
N GLY A 90 -23.83 -6.43 10.36
CA GLY A 90 -24.77 -6.75 9.30
C GLY A 90 -24.15 -6.84 7.88
N GLY A 91 -22.89 -7.33 7.77
CA GLY A 91 -22.18 -7.44 6.49
C GLY A 91 -21.48 -6.16 6.01
N LYS A 92 -21.67 -5.03 6.71
CA LYS A 92 -21.00 -3.76 6.38
C LYS A 92 -19.80 -3.52 7.27
N LEU A 93 -18.66 -3.19 6.66
CA LEU A 93 -17.45 -2.79 7.37
C LEU A 93 -17.64 -1.39 7.96
N ILE A 94 -17.53 -1.27 9.28
CA ILE A 94 -17.50 0.01 9.97
C ILE A 94 -16.08 0.27 10.42
N VAL A 95 -15.54 1.39 9.97
CA VAL A 95 -14.18 1.83 10.28
C VAL A 95 -14.26 3.04 11.20
N THR A 96 -13.53 3.01 12.31
CA THR A 96 -13.52 4.10 13.28
C THR A 96 -12.09 4.44 13.67
N LEU A 97 -11.72 5.71 13.57
CA LEU A 97 -10.45 6.24 14.09
C LEU A 97 -10.40 6.18 15.61
N LYS A 98 -9.27 5.78 16.15
CA LYS A 98 -9.02 5.88 17.58
C LYS A 98 -8.77 7.34 17.98
N PRO A 99 -9.15 7.74 19.20
CA PRO A 99 -8.98 9.11 19.67
C PRO A 99 -7.55 9.66 19.55
N LYS A 100 -6.54 8.80 19.69
CA LYS A 100 -5.13 9.17 19.52
C LYS A 100 -4.82 9.59 18.08
N ALA A 101 -5.28 8.83 17.09
CA ALA A 101 -5.09 9.17 15.67
C ALA A 101 -5.81 10.47 15.32
N LEU A 102 -7.05 10.63 15.79
CA LEU A 102 -7.84 11.84 15.57
C LEU A 102 -7.16 13.09 16.13
N ARG A 103 -6.66 13.04 17.38
CA ARG A 103 -5.93 14.17 17.98
C ARG A 103 -4.68 14.53 17.20
N LEU A 104 -3.96 13.53 16.71
CA LEU A 104 -2.74 13.72 15.94
C LEU A 104 -3.02 14.38 14.60
N LEU A 105 -4.02 13.86 13.85
CA LEU A 105 -4.41 14.44 12.56
C LEU A 105 -4.94 15.87 12.72
N ASN A 106 -5.69 16.15 13.79
CA ASN A 106 -6.24 17.50 14.07
C ASN A 106 -5.20 18.53 14.57
N LYS A 107 -3.92 18.13 14.73
CA LYS A 107 -2.78 19.05 14.94
C LYS A 107 -2.06 19.43 13.64
N ALA A 108 -2.38 18.76 12.53
CA ALA A 108 -1.77 19.05 11.24
C ALA A 108 -2.30 20.36 10.64
N SER A 109 -1.43 21.11 9.97
CA SER A 109 -1.83 22.22 9.11
C SER A 109 -2.52 21.71 7.85
N LEU A 110 -2.14 20.49 7.40
CA LEU A 110 -2.71 19.80 6.26
C LEU A 110 -2.56 18.28 6.45
N VAL A 111 -3.62 17.55 6.18
CA VAL A 111 -3.61 16.07 6.08
C VAL A 111 -3.62 15.69 4.61
N LEU A 112 -2.74 14.78 4.21
CA LEU A 112 -2.73 14.21 2.86
C LEU A 112 -3.29 12.79 2.88
N VAL A 113 -4.13 12.48 1.90
CA VAL A 113 -4.75 11.16 1.71
C VAL A 113 -4.66 10.71 0.25
N PRO A 114 -4.73 9.41 -0.04
CA PRO A 114 -4.54 8.92 -1.41
C PRO A 114 -5.78 9.07 -2.32
N SER A 115 -6.97 9.39 -1.77
CA SER A 115 -8.21 9.40 -2.56
C SER A 115 -9.33 10.24 -1.92
N GLU A 116 -10.36 10.59 -2.70
CA GLU A 116 -11.56 11.27 -2.19
C GLU A 116 -12.30 10.39 -1.17
N SER A 117 -12.46 9.10 -1.43
CA SER A 117 -13.09 8.18 -0.48
C SER A 117 -12.33 8.06 0.85
N ALA A 118 -10.99 8.17 0.82
CA ALA A 118 -10.18 8.22 2.03
C ALA A 118 -10.36 9.54 2.78
N LYS A 119 -10.53 10.65 2.08
CA LYS A 119 -10.83 11.97 2.66
C LYS A 119 -12.20 11.97 3.33
N GLU A 120 -13.23 11.49 2.65
CA GLU A 120 -14.58 11.34 3.21
C GLU A 120 -14.57 10.51 4.49
N LEU A 121 -13.84 9.37 4.46
CA LEU A 121 -13.69 8.50 5.63
C LEU A 121 -13.08 9.25 6.84
N LEU A 122 -12.06 10.07 6.63
CA LEU A 122 -11.44 10.83 7.72
C LEU A 122 -12.37 11.93 8.24
N ILE A 123 -13.09 12.63 7.36
CA ILE A 123 -14.08 13.64 7.73
C ILE A 123 -15.22 13.02 8.58
N GLU A 124 -15.78 11.89 8.14
CA GLU A 124 -16.80 11.15 8.86
C GLU A 124 -16.34 10.68 10.25
N ASN A 125 -15.02 10.45 10.39
CA ASN A 125 -14.39 10.08 11.66
C ASN A 125 -13.97 11.28 12.53
N GLY A 126 -14.30 12.52 12.13
CA GLY A 126 -14.12 13.73 12.94
C GLY A 126 -12.78 14.44 12.74
N VAL A 127 -12.06 14.19 11.64
CA VAL A 127 -10.90 15.00 11.27
C VAL A 127 -11.37 16.37 10.80
N THR A 128 -10.85 17.42 11.44
CA THR A 128 -11.20 18.83 11.21
C THR A 128 -10.10 19.63 10.52
N SER A 129 -8.87 19.13 10.52
CA SER A 129 -7.78 19.74 9.75
C SER A 129 -8.09 19.72 8.25
N PRO A 130 -7.60 20.69 7.46
CA PRO A 130 -7.69 20.65 6.02
C PRO A 130 -7.15 19.33 5.46
N ILE A 131 -7.86 18.73 4.50
CA ILE A 131 -7.46 17.47 3.87
C ILE A 131 -7.33 17.68 2.38
N ASP A 132 -6.20 17.28 1.83
CA ASP A 132 -5.94 17.30 0.39
C ASP A 132 -5.58 15.91 -0.15
N ILE A 133 -5.79 15.70 -1.44
CA ILE A 133 -5.60 14.40 -2.07
C ILE A 133 -4.29 14.40 -2.84
N ILE A 134 -3.48 13.39 -2.57
CA ILE A 134 -2.25 13.14 -3.32
C ILE A 134 -2.07 11.65 -3.57
N VAL A 135 -2.09 11.25 -4.82
CA VAL A 135 -1.74 9.88 -5.22
C VAL A 135 -0.21 9.79 -5.29
N PRO A 136 0.42 8.82 -4.60
CA PRO A 136 1.87 8.67 -4.67
C PRO A 136 2.37 8.41 -6.08
N GLY A 137 3.63 8.73 -6.34
CA GLY A 137 4.30 8.36 -7.58
C GLY A 137 4.86 6.94 -7.53
N VAL A 138 5.10 6.35 -8.68
CA VAL A 138 5.79 5.06 -8.81
C VAL A 138 7.05 5.22 -9.67
N ASN A 139 8.11 4.50 -9.30
CA ASN A 139 9.32 4.43 -10.14
C ASN A 139 9.12 3.39 -11.24
N LEU A 140 8.58 3.83 -12.38
CA LEU A 140 8.30 2.96 -13.53
C LEU A 140 9.54 2.23 -14.06
N ALA A 141 10.73 2.86 -13.97
CA ALA A 141 11.97 2.24 -14.44
C ALA A 141 12.33 0.96 -13.66
N ARG A 142 11.84 0.80 -12.43
CA ARG A 142 12.00 -0.45 -11.66
C ARG A 142 11.28 -1.63 -12.28
N PHE A 143 10.22 -1.40 -13.05
CA PHE A 143 9.37 -2.43 -13.63
C PHE A 143 9.54 -2.51 -15.15
N ASN A 144 10.73 -2.17 -15.64
CA ASN A 144 11.06 -2.31 -17.05
C ASN A 144 11.20 -3.80 -17.42
N PHE A 145 10.38 -4.26 -18.35
CA PHE A 145 10.28 -5.66 -18.78
C PHE A 145 11.49 -6.16 -19.61
N SER A 146 12.39 -5.29 -20.04
CA SER A 146 13.54 -5.66 -20.88
C SER A 146 14.69 -6.37 -20.13
N ARG A 147 14.59 -6.49 -18.80
CA ARG A 147 15.63 -7.10 -17.94
C ARG A 147 15.32 -8.56 -17.64
N GLU A 148 15.63 -9.44 -18.58
CA GLU A 148 15.37 -10.89 -18.45
C GLU A 148 16.06 -11.53 -17.23
N ASP A 149 17.31 -11.14 -16.95
CA ASP A 149 18.08 -11.70 -15.81
C ASP A 149 17.37 -11.43 -14.47
N GLU A 150 16.69 -10.30 -14.33
CA GLU A 150 15.99 -9.93 -13.11
C GLU A 150 14.66 -10.68 -12.95
N LYS A 151 13.98 -10.99 -14.05
CA LYS A 151 12.80 -11.87 -14.02
C LYS A 151 13.17 -13.27 -13.55
N GLU A 152 14.34 -13.77 -13.90
CA GLU A 152 14.79 -15.11 -13.49
C GLU A 152 15.08 -15.25 -12.00
N LEU A 153 15.28 -14.15 -11.27
CA LEU A 153 15.59 -14.20 -9.83
C LEU A 153 14.50 -14.92 -9.03
N PHE A 154 13.22 -14.66 -9.33
CA PHE A 154 12.09 -15.32 -8.69
C PHE A 154 12.15 -16.85 -8.85
N TYR A 155 12.29 -17.33 -10.07
CA TYR A 155 12.32 -18.78 -10.37
C TYR A 155 13.52 -19.47 -9.73
N ARG A 156 14.69 -18.83 -9.73
CA ARG A 156 15.89 -19.37 -9.07
C ARG A 156 15.74 -19.38 -7.56
N TYR A 157 15.20 -18.32 -6.96
CA TYR A 157 15.07 -18.19 -5.52
C TYR A 157 14.09 -19.20 -4.93
N PHE A 158 12.94 -19.39 -5.58
CA PHE A 158 11.89 -20.32 -5.14
C PHE A 158 12.01 -21.72 -5.77
N ARG A 159 12.87 -21.90 -6.75
CA ARG A 159 12.99 -23.14 -7.57
C ARG A 159 11.69 -23.48 -8.28
N GLU A 160 11.02 -22.48 -8.82
CA GLU A 160 9.76 -22.62 -9.51
C GLU A 160 9.93 -22.97 -11.00
N ASP A 161 8.92 -23.64 -11.53
CA ASP A 161 8.79 -23.90 -12.98
C ASP A 161 8.26 -22.64 -13.68
N LYS A 162 9.01 -22.18 -14.69
CA LYS A 162 8.65 -20.99 -15.49
C LYS A 162 7.34 -21.15 -16.28
N ASN A 163 6.86 -22.37 -16.45
CA ASN A 163 5.61 -22.65 -17.18
C ASN A 163 4.35 -22.57 -16.32
N LYS A 164 4.52 -22.45 -15.00
CA LYS A 164 3.38 -22.34 -14.10
C LYS A 164 2.89 -20.90 -13.97
N LYS A 165 1.56 -20.74 -13.92
CA LYS A 165 0.96 -19.47 -13.57
C LYS A 165 1.18 -19.15 -12.10
N ILE A 166 1.39 -17.86 -11.79
CA ILE A 166 1.71 -17.35 -10.45
C ILE A 166 0.62 -16.39 -10.01
N VAL A 167 0.02 -16.66 -8.86
CA VAL A 167 -0.85 -15.74 -8.16
C VAL A 167 -0.13 -15.22 -6.93
N LEU A 168 0.13 -13.92 -6.91
CA LEU A 168 0.74 -13.23 -5.77
C LEU A 168 -0.33 -12.52 -4.96
N ALA A 169 -0.40 -12.80 -3.67
CA ALA A 169 -1.22 -12.05 -2.73
C ALA A 169 -0.37 -11.41 -1.63
N MET A 170 -0.82 -10.27 -1.13
CA MET A 170 -0.17 -9.58 -0.02
C MET A 170 -1.16 -9.25 1.09
N GLY A 171 -0.65 -9.16 2.32
CA GLY A 171 -1.40 -8.76 3.49
C GLY A 171 -0.77 -9.20 4.81
N GLU A 172 -1.31 -8.74 5.92
CA GLU A 172 -0.87 -9.16 7.24
C GLU A 172 -1.43 -10.53 7.63
N TYR A 173 -0.60 -11.42 8.18
CA TYR A 173 -1.06 -12.74 8.68
C TYR A 173 -1.91 -12.66 9.94
N THR A 174 -1.82 -11.58 10.68
CA THR A 174 -2.20 -11.52 12.09
C THR A 174 -3.64 -11.15 12.35
N ASN A 175 -4.38 -10.74 11.32
CA ASN A 175 -5.75 -10.33 11.53
C ASN A 175 -6.74 -11.17 10.71
N ASN A 176 -7.95 -11.35 11.24
CA ASN A 176 -9.02 -12.11 10.57
C ASN A 176 -9.51 -11.45 9.26
N MET A 177 -9.04 -10.25 8.98
CA MET A 177 -9.43 -9.45 7.82
C MET A 177 -8.42 -9.52 6.66
N ASN A 178 -7.43 -10.40 6.75
CA ASN A 178 -6.36 -10.54 5.77
C ASN A 178 -6.76 -11.25 4.46
N GLY A 179 -7.94 -11.87 4.42
CA GLY A 179 -8.47 -12.53 3.22
C GLY A 179 -7.73 -13.80 2.77
N ILE A 180 -6.84 -14.38 3.58
CA ILE A 180 -6.07 -15.60 3.26
C ILE A 180 -6.98 -16.74 2.78
N SER A 181 -8.19 -16.84 3.33
CA SER A 181 -9.17 -17.87 2.93
C SER A 181 -9.56 -17.79 1.46
N SER A 182 -9.64 -16.59 0.88
CA SER A 182 -9.96 -16.42 -0.55
C SER A 182 -8.86 -17.01 -1.43
N LEU A 183 -7.61 -16.76 -1.09
CA LEU A 183 -6.45 -17.34 -1.78
C LEU A 183 -6.44 -18.87 -1.70
N ILE A 184 -6.63 -19.43 -0.48
CA ILE A 184 -6.64 -20.87 -0.25
C ILE A 184 -7.80 -21.53 -1.02
N ASN A 185 -8.97 -20.88 -1.08
CA ASN A 185 -10.11 -21.41 -1.82
C ASN A 185 -9.88 -21.42 -3.34
N ALA A 186 -9.18 -20.41 -3.87
CA ALA A 186 -8.74 -20.41 -5.26
C ALA A 186 -7.71 -21.53 -5.52
N ALA A 187 -6.70 -21.65 -4.65
CA ALA A 187 -5.65 -22.65 -4.78
C ALA A 187 -6.13 -24.09 -4.73
N LYS A 188 -7.14 -24.39 -3.92
CA LYS A 188 -7.79 -25.73 -3.89
C LYS A 188 -8.47 -26.12 -5.21
N LYS A 189 -8.83 -25.15 -6.03
CA LYS A 189 -9.51 -25.39 -7.33
C LYS A 189 -8.55 -25.36 -8.51
N ARG A 190 -7.30 -24.94 -8.29
CA ARG A 190 -6.27 -24.78 -9.33
C ARG A 190 -4.93 -25.30 -8.83
N GLU A 191 -4.78 -26.62 -8.78
CA GLU A 191 -3.54 -27.31 -8.36
C GLU A 191 -2.38 -27.11 -9.36
N ASP A 192 -2.68 -26.68 -10.58
CA ASP A 192 -1.74 -26.35 -11.64
C ASP A 192 -1.10 -24.94 -11.50
N VAL A 193 -1.60 -24.13 -10.59
CA VAL A 193 -1.17 -22.73 -10.35
C VAL A 193 -0.48 -22.64 -8.99
N GLU A 194 0.61 -21.86 -8.91
CA GLU A 194 1.31 -21.58 -7.65
C GLU A 194 0.80 -20.28 -7.03
N PHE A 195 0.48 -20.32 -5.76
CA PHE A 195 -0.07 -19.21 -5.00
C PHE A 195 0.91 -18.78 -3.92
N TYR A 196 1.31 -17.53 -3.95
CA TYR A 196 2.21 -16.94 -2.96
C TYR A 196 1.46 -15.91 -2.13
N TYR A 197 1.52 -16.07 -0.81
CA TYR A 197 1.04 -15.07 0.12
C TYR A 197 2.24 -14.44 0.82
N ILE A 198 2.52 -13.19 0.51
CA ILE A 198 3.57 -12.41 1.14
C ILE A 198 2.93 -11.60 2.25
N GLY A 199 3.32 -11.86 3.46
CA GLY A 199 2.78 -11.20 4.62
C GLY A 199 3.87 -10.85 5.58
N TYR A 200 3.41 -10.31 6.64
CA TYR A 200 4.21 -9.77 7.67
C TYR A 200 3.95 -10.56 8.98
N GLU A 201 5.03 -11.12 9.53
CA GLU A 201 4.98 -11.75 10.85
C GLU A 201 5.08 -10.68 11.94
N THR A 202 3.97 -10.38 12.58
CA THR A 202 4.07 -9.81 13.92
C THR A 202 4.25 -10.96 14.91
N PHE A 203 5.22 -10.85 15.80
CA PHE A 203 5.38 -11.75 16.96
C PHE A 203 4.23 -11.63 17.98
N ALA A 204 3.14 -10.97 17.63
CA ALA A 204 2.02 -10.75 18.50
C ALA A 204 1.17 -12.02 18.67
N ALA A 205 0.69 -12.22 19.87
CA ALA A 205 0.00 -13.39 20.41
C ALA A 205 -1.28 -13.87 19.68
N ASN A 206 -1.68 -13.22 18.57
CA ASN A 206 -2.89 -13.51 17.81
C ASN A 206 -2.72 -14.49 16.63
N TYR A 207 -1.59 -15.15 16.54
CA TYR A 207 -1.27 -16.14 15.52
C TYR A 207 -2.23 -17.36 15.49
N GLY A 208 -3.03 -17.54 16.54
CA GLY A 208 -3.85 -18.75 16.73
C GLY A 208 -4.83 -19.05 15.61
N ASN A 209 -5.57 -18.07 15.12
CA ASN A 209 -6.59 -18.26 14.08
C ASN A 209 -5.95 -18.41 12.70
N CYS A 210 -4.92 -17.64 12.39
CA CYS A 210 -4.19 -17.75 11.12
C CYS A 210 -3.44 -19.08 11.01
N LYS A 211 -2.88 -19.63 12.11
CA LYS A 211 -2.19 -20.93 12.10
C LYS A 211 -3.07 -22.07 11.58
N ARG A 212 -4.35 -22.09 11.95
CA ARG A 212 -5.28 -23.13 11.48
C ARG A 212 -5.49 -23.03 9.98
N VAL A 213 -5.71 -21.82 9.49
CA VAL A 213 -5.95 -21.53 8.07
C VAL A 213 -4.70 -21.86 7.24
N ILE A 214 -3.53 -21.43 7.66
CA ILE A 214 -2.25 -21.72 7.02
C ILE A 214 -1.99 -23.24 6.96
N ARG A 215 -2.25 -23.98 8.06
CA ARG A 215 -2.07 -25.45 8.08
C ARG A 215 -3.03 -26.20 7.18
N SER A 216 -4.17 -25.62 6.83
CA SER A 216 -5.17 -26.22 5.92
C SER A 216 -4.92 -25.90 4.45
N ALA A 217 -3.88 -25.12 4.15
CA ALA A 217 -3.56 -24.74 2.77
C ALA A 217 -3.04 -25.94 1.97
N PRO A 218 -3.41 -26.04 0.69
CA PRO A 218 -2.87 -27.05 -0.21
C PRO A 218 -1.38 -26.79 -0.51
N LYS A 219 -0.72 -27.77 -1.13
CA LYS A 219 0.75 -27.75 -1.35
C LYS A 219 1.21 -26.62 -2.28
N ASN A 220 0.35 -26.16 -3.17
CA ASN A 220 0.60 -25.08 -4.10
C ASN A 220 0.38 -23.68 -3.48
N VAL A 221 0.25 -23.57 -2.15
CA VAL A 221 0.19 -22.30 -1.43
C VAL A 221 1.45 -22.09 -0.61
N HIS A 222 2.18 -21.03 -0.90
CA HIS A 222 3.45 -20.68 -0.28
C HIS A 222 3.29 -19.41 0.57
N PHE A 223 3.43 -19.55 1.88
CA PHE A 223 3.44 -18.42 2.80
C PHE A 223 4.86 -17.93 3.01
N LYS A 224 5.11 -16.68 2.74
CA LYS A 224 6.42 -16.05 2.89
C LYS A 224 6.31 -14.79 3.74
N THR A 225 7.35 -14.54 4.49
CA THR A 225 7.57 -13.26 5.16
C THR A 225 7.97 -12.20 4.14
N ILE A 226 8.55 -11.10 4.58
CA ILE A 226 9.05 -10.08 3.68
C ILE A 226 10.21 -10.62 2.85
N LEU A 227 10.15 -10.34 1.56
CA LEU A 227 11.19 -10.72 0.61
C LEU A 227 12.22 -9.59 0.45
N PRO A 228 13.47 -9.92 0.06
CA PRO A 228 14.39 -8.93 -0.49
C PRO A 228 13.76 -8.16 -1.64
N ASP A 229 14.13 -6.90 -1.81
CA ASP A 229 13.49 -5.97 -2.77
C ASP A 229 13.59 -6.45 -4.23
N ASP A 230 14.73 -7.02 -4.60
CA ASP A 230 14.98 -7.61 -5.91
C ASP A 230 14.12 -8.86 -6.18
N ILE A 231 13.96 -9.72 -5.17
CA ILE A 231 13.11 -10.91 -5.27
C ILE A 231 11.63 -10.52 -5.34
N TYR A 232 11.19 -9.55 -4.52
CA TYR A 232 9.83 -9.03 -4.57
C TYR A 232 9.50 -8.42 -5.93
N ARG A 233 10.42 -7.61 -6.48
CA ARG A 233 10.27 -7.04 -7.82
C ARG A 233 10.21 -8.11 -8.89
N SER A 234 11.13 -9.08 -8.86
CA SER A 234 11.14 -10.21 -9.79
C SER A 234 9.82 -11.00 -9.70
N MET A 235 9.29 -11.20 -8.50
CA MET A 235 8.00 -11.88 -8.29
C MET A 235 6.85 -11.11 -8.95
N LEU A 236 6.78 -9.79 -8.78
CA LEU A 236 5.76 -8.95 -9.45
C LEU A 236 5.86 -9.06 -10.98
N LEU A 237 7.06 -9.03 -11.54
CA LEU A 237 7.27 -9.12 -12.99
C LEU A 237 6.86 -10.48 -13.59
N ASN A 238 6.67 -11.50 -12.77
CA ASN A 238 6.29 -12.86 -13.18
C ASN A 238 4.87 -13.25 -12.70
N ALA A 239 4.21 -12.42 -11.91
CA ALA A 239 2.87 -12.73 -11.41
C ALA A 239 1.82 -12.51 -12.51
N ASP A 240 1.03 -13.54 -12.81
CA ASP A 240 -0.14 -13.44 -13.68
C ASP A 240 -1.26 -12.65 -13.00
N VAL A 241 -1.42 -12.85 -11.69
CA VAL A 241 -2.43 -12.17 -10.88
C VAL A 241 -1.80 -11.62 -9.61
N PHE A 242 -2.11 -10.36 -9.32
CA PHE A 242 -1.85 -9.75 -8.03
C PHE A 242 -3.16 -9.56 -7.25
N MET A 243 -3.24 -10.17 -6.07
CA MET A 243 -4.42 -10.12 -5.22
C MET A 243 -4.17 -9.28 -3.95
N LEU A 244 -5.10 -8.38 -3.64
CA LEU A 244 -5.21 -7.79 -2.31
C LEU A 244 -6.53 -8.26 -1.66
N PRO A 245 -6.50 -9.41 -0.97
CA PRO A 245 -7.72 -10.03 -0.47
C PRO A 245 -8.20 -9.46 0.86
N GLY A 246 -7.38 -8.66 1.54
CA GLY A 246 -7.65 -8.11 2.87
C GLY A 246 -8.58 -6.90 2.85
N TYR A 247 -9.11 -6.56 4.02
CA TYR A 247 -9.92 -5.37 4.27
C TYR A 247 -9.09 -4.22 4.87
N SER A 248 -7.79 -4.22 4.66
CA SER A 248 -6.92 -3.17 5.17
C SER A 248 -7.10 -1.88 4.38
N LEU A 249 -7.01 -0.74 5.07
CA LEU A 249 -6.91 0.58 4.45
C LEU A 249 -5.44 0.91 4.15
N SER A 250 -4.76 0.00 3.51
CA SER A 250 -3.39 0.08 3.03
C SER A 250 -3.30 -0.61 1.67
N GLY A 251 -2.16 -0.58 1.02
CA GLY A 251 -1.94 -1.30 -0.24
C GLY A 251 -1.81 -0.38 -1.45
N ILE A 252 -1.88 0.94 -1.29
CA ILE A 252 -1.78 1.88 -2.42
C ILE A 252 -0.46 1.72 -3.18
N ILE A 253 0.67 1.60 -2.48
CA ILE A 253 1.99 1.40 -3.11
C ILE A 253 2.06 0.04 -3.80
N SER A 254 1.54 -1.01 -3.15
CA SER A 254 1.51 -2.36 -3.72
C SER A 254 0.65 -2.42 -5.00
N VAL A 255 -0.49 -1.72 -5.01
CA VAL A 255 -1.35 -1.58 -6.21
C VAL A 255 -0.58 -0.89 -7.33
N GLN A 256 0.07 0.25 -7.05
CA GLN A 256 0.84 0.99 -8.04
C GLN A 256 2.00 0.18 -8.63
N GLU A 257 2.72 -0.56 -7.78
CA GLU A 257 3.82 -1.43 -8.21
C GLU A 257 3.30 -2.58 -9.08
N ALA A 258 2.17 -3.18 -8.73
CA ALA A 258 1.54 -4.23 -9.53
C ALA A 258 1.01 -3.71 -10.88
N MET A 259 0.42 -2.50 -10.93
CA MET A 259 0.05 -1.84 -12.19
C MET A 259 1.29 -1.58 -13.07
N ALA A 260 2.37 -1.07 -12.47
CA ALA A 260 3.63 -0.80 -13.18
C ALA A 260 4.32 -2.09 -13.66
N ALA A 261 4.15 -3.20 -12.94
CA ALA A 261 4.64 -4.53 -13.32
C ALA A 261 3.71 -5.26 -14.32
N ASN A 262 2.63 -4.62 -14.74
CA ASN A 262 1.64 -5.19 -15.67
C ASN A 262 0.95 -6.46 -15.14
N CYS A 263 0.79 -6.59 -13.81
CA CYS A 263 0.05 -7.69 -13.20
C CYS A 263 -1.47 -7.47 -13.35
N GLN A 264 -2.23 -8.56 -13.54
CA GLN A 264 -3.68 -8.48 -13.41
C GLN A 264 -4.07 -8.24 -11.96
N LEU A 265 -4.74 -7.14 -11.69
CA LEU A 265 -5.20 -6.78 -10.36
C LEU A 265 -6.58 -7.37 -10.08
N ILE A 266 -6.69 -8.10 -8.96
CA ILE A 266 -7.95 -8.59 -8.39
C ILE A 266 -7.94 -8.24 -6.91
N VAL A 267 -8.70 -7.21 -6.53
CA VAL A 267 -8.57 -6.58 -5.23
C VAL A 267 -9.90 -6.51 -4.48
N ARG A 268 -9.81 -6.42 -3.17
CA ARG A 268 -10.95 -6.05 -2.34
C ARG A 268 -11.27 -4.56 -2.55
N ASP A 269 -12.54 -4.21 -2.53
CA ASP A 269 -12.95 -2.81 -2.51
C ASP A 269 -12.36 -2.08 -1.30
N SER A 270 -11.72 -0.96 -1.55
CA SER A 270 -11.07 -0.14 -0.51
C SER A 270 -10.99 1.33 -0.91
N ALA A 271 -11.25 2.19 0.06
CA ALA A 271 -11.19 3.62 -0.12
C ALA A 271 -9.82 4.12 -0.63
N VAL A 272 -8.71 3.50 -0.18
CA VAL A 272 -7.36 4.06 -0.40
C VAL A 272 -6.88 4.05 -1.85
N TYR A 273 -7.43 3.24 -2.72
CA TYR A 273 -7.03 3.18 -4.13
C TYR A 273 -8.16 3.46 -5.13
N SER A 274 -9.27 4.05 -4.67
CA SER A 274 -10.41 4.41 -5.54
C SER A 274 -10.04 5.39 -6.66
N GLU A 275 -9.00 6.23 -6.48
CA GLU A 275 -8.49 7.10 -7.55
C GLU A 275 -7.77 6.33 -8.66
N LEU A 276 -7.18 5.19 -8.34
CA LEU A 276 -6.40 4.39 -9.29
C LEU A 276 -7.24 3.32 -9.95
N LEU A 277 -8.15 2.68 -9.21
CA LEU A 277 -8.85 1.50 -9.66
C LEU A 277 -10.29 1.78 -10.07
N VAL A 278 -10.64 1.29 -11.25
CA VAL A 278 -12.00 1.29 -11.79
C VAL A 278 -12.32 -0.14 -12.17
N ASN A 279 -13.43 -0.67 -11.59
CA ASN A 279 -13.83 -2.07 -11.83
C ASN A 279 -13.98 -2.37 -13.32
N GLU A 280 -13.51 -3.55 -13.73
CA GLU A 280 -13.50 -4.07 -15.10
C GLU A 280 -12.73 -3.21 -16.12
N LYS A 281 -12.06 -2.16 -15.66
CA LYS A 281 -11.28 -1.27 -16.52
C LYS A 281 -9.79 -1.28 -16.18
N THR A 282 -9.43 -1.05 -14.91
CA THR A 282 -8.03 -1.08 -14.47
C THR A 282 -7.76 -2.19 -13.46
N ALA A 283 -8.80 -2.81 -12.94
CA ALA A 283 -8.74 -3.94 -12.01
C ALA A 283 -10.09 -4.65 -11.98
N TYR A 284 -10.14 -5.84 -11.41
CA TYR A 284 -11.37 -6.45 -10.93
C TYR A 284 -11.50 -6.22 -9.43
N ILE A 285 -12.63 -5.64 -9.02
CA ILE A 285 -12.87 -5.22 -7.63
C ILE A 285 -13.99 -6.08 -7.03
N ALA A 286 -13.72 -6.67 -5.88
CA ALA A 286 -14.64 -7.58 -5.19
C ALA A 286 -15.08 -7.00 -3.84
N ASP A 287 -16.37 -7.06 -3.55
CA ASP A 287 -16.97 -6.68 -2.28
C ASP A 287 -16.89 -7.77 -1.20
N ASN A 288 -16.73 -9.02 -1.60
CA ASN A 288 -16.68 -10.18 -0.70
C ASN A 288 -15.65 -11.23 -1.12
N SER A 289 -15.41 -12.22 -0.25
CA SER A 289 -14.39 -13.26 -0.45
C SER A 289 -14.75 -14.26 -1.55
N GLU A 290 -16.03 -14.52 -1.78
CA GLU A 290 -16.50 -15.44 -2.82
C GLU A 290 -16.30 -14.83 -4.20
N THR A 291 -16.72 -13.58 -4.37
CA THR A 291 -16.50 -12.81 -5.61
C THR A 291 -15.00 -12.69 -5.92
N LEU A 292 -14.17 -12.39 -4.91
CA LEU A 292 -12.72 -12.30 -5.11
C LEU A 292 -12.11 -13.64 -5.60
N THR A 293 -12.55 -14.75 -5.01
CA THR A 293 -12.12 -16.10 -5.41
C THR A 293 -12.59 -16.41 -6.84
N SER A 294 -13.86 -16.11 -7.17
CA SER A 294 -14.42 -16.35 -8.50
C SER A 294 -13.70 -15.58 -9.59
N LEU A 295 -13.47 -14.27 -9.38
CA LEU A 295 -12.75 -13.42 -10.34
C LEU A 295 -11.32 -13.93 -10.60
N CYS A 296 -10.62 -14.39 -9.56
CA CYS A 296 -9.31 -15.01 -9.74
C CYS A 296 -9.36 -16.25 -10.63
N LEU A 297 -10.31 -17.15 -10.38
CA LEU A 297 -10.50 -18.35 -11.18
C LEU A 297 -10.92 -18.04 -12.62
N ASP A 298 -11.86 -17.13 -12.81
CA ASP A 298 -12.34 -16.73 -14.11
C ASP A 298 -11.25 -16.08 -14.97
N TYR A 299 -10.35 -15.31 -14.35
CA TYR A 299 -9.18 -14.79 -15.05
C TYR A 299 -8.19 -15.90 -15.43
N LEU A 300 -7.86 -16.79 -14.50
CA LEU A 300 -6.97 -17.92 -14.76
C LEU A 300 -7.50 -18.86 -15.84
N ASP A 301 -8.82 -18.98 -15.96
CA ASP A 301 -9.54 -19.74 -16.99
C ASP A 301 -9.76 -18.96 -18.30
N SER A 302 -9.26 -17.73 -18.40
CA SER A 302 -9.45 -16.84 -19.56
C SER A 302 -10.93 -16.53 -19.89
N LYS A 303 -11.81 -16.55 -18.88
CA LYS A 303 -13.25 -16.21 -19.02
C LYS A 303 -13.49 -14.70 -18.94
N ILE A 304 -12.60 -13.96 -18.33
CA ILE A 304 -12.62 -12.49 -18.26
C ILE A 304 -11.38 -11.90 -18.90
N LYS A 305 -11.49 -10.67 -19.42
CA LYS A 305 -10.44 -10.02 -20.19
C LYS A 305 -9.37 -9.41 -19.27
N PRO A 306 -8.10 -9.31 -19.71
CA PRO A 306 -7.10 -8.53 -19.00
C PRO A 306 -7.47 -7.05 -18.90
N THR A 307 -7.15 -6.44 -17.77
CA THR A 307 -7.27 -4.99 -17.54
C THR A 307 -5.89 -4.32 -17.39
N THR A 308 -4.83 -5.05 -17.69
CA THR A 308 -3.44 -4.66 -17.43
C THR A 308 -2.99 -3.47 -18.28
N GLU A 309 -3.39 -3.40 -19.54
CA GLU A 309 -3.03 -2.30 -20.45
C GLU A 309 -3.59 -0.96 -19.95
N GLU A 310 -4.88 -0.91 -19.63
CA GLU A 310 -5.52 0.28 -19.08
C GLU A 310 -4.94 0.67 -17.72
N ALA A 311 -4.62 -0.33 -16.89
CA ALA A 311 -3.97 -0.12 -15.61
C ALA A 311 -2.57 0.50 -15.79
N TYR A 312 -1.75 -0.04 -16.70
CA TYR A 312 -0.43 0.49 -17.00
C TYR A 312 -0.49 1.90 -17.58
N ASN A 313 -1.39 2.15 -18.54
CA ASN A 313 -1.59 3.47 -19.13
C ASN A 313 -1.96 4.50 -18.05
N LYS A 314 -2.84 4.14 -17.13
CA LYS A 314 -3.22 5.00 -16.02
C LYS A 314 -2.04 5.29 -15.08
N ILE A 315 -1.31 4.27 -14.64
CA ILE A 315 -0.22 4.45 -13.68
C ILE A 315 0.97 5.20 -14.27
N SER A 316 1.16 5.18 -15.59
CA SER A 316 2.26 5.87 -16.26
C SER A 316 2.26 7.39 -16.03
N SER A 317 1.11 7.98 -15.74
CA SER A 317 0.99 9.41 -15.40
C SER A 317 1.37 9.73 -13.95
N TYR A 318 1.45 8.73 -13.07
CA TYR A 318 1.80 8.88 -11.66
C TYR A 318 3.27 8.55 -11.41
N ASN A 319 4.18 9.21 -12.14
CA ASN A 319 5.61 9.02 -11.96
C ASN A 319 6.18 9.83 -10.76
N LEU A 320 7.44 9.58 -10.40
CA LEU A 320 8.08 10.24 -9.26
C LEU A 320 8.21 11.76 -9.45
N GLU A 321 8.49 12.22 -10.68
CA GLU A 321 8.67 13.63 -10.99
C GLU A 321 7.38 14.43 -10.78
N ASN A 322 6.28 13.96 -11.36
CA ASN A 322 4.95 14.58 -11.19
C ASN A 322 4.52 14.60 -9.72
N PHE A 323 4.78 13.52 -9.00
CA PHE A 323 4.50 13.43 -7.57
C PHE A 323 5.34 14.42 -6.76
N GLY A 324 6.64 14.54 -7.08
CA GLY A 324 7.55 15.50 -6.45
C GLY A 324 7.09 16.95 -6.65
N HIS A 325 6.73 17.33 -7.88
CA HIS A 325 6.21 18.67 -8.16
C HIS A 325 4.94 18.96 -7.36
N LYS A 326 4.00 18.03 -7.33
CA LYS A 326 2.74 18.18 -6.57
C LYS A 326 2.99 18.32 -5.05
N LEU A 327 3.95 17.56 -4.49
CA LEU A 327 4.38 17.74 -3.11
C LEU A 327 4.96 19.14 -2.87
N CYS A 328 5.81 19.62 -3.77
CA CYS A 328 6.40 20.96 -3.64
C CYS A 328 5.37 22.08 -3.71
N GLU A 329 4.36 21.97 -4.56
CA GLU A 329 3.25 22.92 -4.62
C GLU A 329 2.53 22.99 -3.27
N LEU A 330 2.22 21.84 -2.66
CA LEU A 330 1.60 21.76 -1.34
C LEU A 330 2.49 22.35 -0.24
N TYR A 331 3.80 22.08 -0.27
CA TYR A 331 4.73 22.66 0.69
C TYR A 331 4.81 24.18 0.57
N ASN A 332 4.90 24.70 -0.66
CA ASN A 332 4.98 26.12 -0.92
C ASN A 332 3.72 26.86 -0.47
N SER A 333 2.52 26.28 -0.71
CA SER A 333 1.25 26.90 -0.31
C SER A 333 1.16 27.14 1.19
N LEU A 334 1.76 26.25 2.01
CA LEU A 334 1.75 26.37 3.46
C LEU A 334 2.81 27.38 4.00
N VAL A 335 3.86 27.64 3.24
CA VAL A 335 4.91 28.62 3.63
C VAL A 335 4.51 30.03 3.23
N THR A 336 3.89 30.21 2.06
CA THR A 336 3.48 31.53 1.55
C THR A 336 2.26 32.12 2.26
N ASN A 337 1.45 31.31 2.91
CA ASN A 337 0.26 31.75 3.64
C ASN A 337 0.55 32.09 5.12
N LYS A 338 1.81 32.23 5.49
CA LYS A 338 2.29 32.80 6.76
C LYS A 338 2.48 34.31 6.60
#